data_924dbb53115dca971aeab378f6dc109b
#
_entry.id   924dbb53115dca971aeab378f6dc109b
#
_cell.length_a   1.000
_cell.length_b   1.000
_cell.length_c   1.000
_cell.angle_alpha   90.00
_cell.angle_beta   90.00
_cell.angle_gamma   90.00
#
_symmetry.space_group_name_H-M   'P 1'
#
loop_
_entity.id
_entity.type
_entity.pdbx_description
1 polymer ?
#
loop_
_entity_poly.entity_id
_entity_poly.type
_entity_poly.pdbx_seq_one_letter_code
_entity_poly.pdbx_strand_id
1 'polypeptide(L)'
;MARELGEALPGTIVTTAGGCAAHLASVLGRERVKELSQWLVERGDEGSANPAEGRPRIGLQDSCHLRNGLGIWREPRELIARVGEYVELPSAAACCGAAGSYSIVRPKDSARVLDRHLDEIADADLDIIAVVNPGCYRQLQQGVKRRKLNTRVLHLAELLAGGA
;
A
#
# COMPACT_ATOMS: atom_id res chain seq x y z
N MET A 1 -2.31 23.46 -10.57
CA MET A 1 -3.00 22.16 -10.53
C MET A 1 -3.39 21.69 -9.11
N ALA A 2 -2.46 21.38 -8.16
CA ALA A 2 -2.88 20.92 -6.80
C ALA A 2 -3.66 22.00 -6.02
N ARG A 3 -3.28 23.28 -6.09
CA ARG A 3 -4.01 24.39 -5.47
C ARG A 3 -5.39 24.61 -6.09
N GLU A 4 -5.47 24.62 -7.41
CA GLU A 4 -6.73 24.73 -8.16
C GLU A 4 -7.68 23.58 -7.82
N LEU A 5 -7.14 22.34 -7.68
CA LEU A 5 -7.92 21.20 -7.21
C LEU A 5 -8.47 21.45 -5.80
N GLY A 6 -7.65 22.01 -4.90
CA GLY A 6 -8.06 22.34 -3.53
C GLY A 6 -9.15 23.41 -3.45
N GLU A 7 -9.15 24.36 -4.39
CA GLU A 7 -10.18 25.39 -4.51
C GLU A 7 -11.49 24.82 -5.10
N ALA A 8 -11.37 23.89 -6.06
CA ALA A 8 -12.52 23.27 -6.73
C ALA A 8 -13.21 22.21 -5.88
N LEU A 9 -12.51 21.57 -4.92
CA LEU A 9 -13.04 20.50 -4.08
C LEU A 9 -13.14 20.96 -2.62
N PRO A 10 -14.28 21.45 -2.16
CA PRO A 10 -14.47 21.79 -0.75
C PRO A 10 -14.49 20.54 0.13
N GLY A 11 -13.94 20.64 1.36
CA GLY A 11 -13.94 19.56 2.34
C GLY A 11 -12.70 18.67 2.30
N THR A 12 -12.81 17.47 2.86
CA THR A 12 -11.71 16.50 2.96
C THR A 12 -11.50 15.78 1.62
N ILE A 13 -10.26 15.76 1.16
CA ILE A 13 -9.84 15.01 -0.03
C ILE A 13 -9.27 13.67 0.43
N VAL A 14 -9.89 12.57 0.03
CA VAL A 14 -9.41 11.21 0.29
C VAL A 14 -8.71 10.67 -0.94
N THR A 15 -7.55 10.06 -0.77
CA THR A 15 -6.77 9.45 -1.85
C THR A 15 -6.30 8.05 -1.47
N THR A 16 -6.29 7.14 -2.44
CA THR A 16 -5.82 5.76 -2.28
C THR A 16 -4.33 5.59 -2.61
N ALA A 17 -3.64 6.65 -3.03
CA ALA A 17 -2.25 6.60 -3.46
C ALA A 17 -1.34 7.37 -2.50
N GLY A 18 -0.45 6.68 -1.80
CA GLY A 18 0.45 7.27 -0.81
C GLY A 18 1.30 8.43 -1.33
N GLY A 19 1.80 8.35 -2.57
CA GLY A 19 2.53 9.44 -3.21
C GLY A 19 1.65 10.68 -3.46
N CYS A 20 0.41 10.49 -3.92
CA CYS A 20 -0.56 11.56 -4.09
C CYS A 20 -0.96 12.18 -2.75
N ALA A 21 -1.21 11.36 -1.73
CA ALA A 21 -1.53 11.83 -0.39
C ALA A 21 -0.43 12.77 0.15
N ALA A 22 0.83 12.33 0.11
CA ALA A 22 1.94 13.12 0.59
C ALA A 22 2.11 14.44 -0.18
N HIS A 23 1.99 14.40 -1.52
CA HIS A 23 2.10 15.61 -2.34
C HIS A 23 0.93 16.59 -2.10
N LEU A 24 -0.30 16.11 -2.12
CA LEU A 24 -1.47 16.97 -1.87
C LEU A 24 -1.44 17.55 -0.46
N ALA A 25 -1.09 16.75 0.55
CA ALA A 25 -0.98 17.23 1.93
C ALA A 25 0.10 18.30 2.11
N SER A 26 1.20 18.25 1.34
CA SER A 26 2.24 19.28 1.39
C SER A 26 1.79 20.64 0.80
N VAL A 27 0.76 20.64 -0.05
CA VAL A 27 0.25 21.87 -0.72
C VAL A 27 -1.03 22.38 -0.06
N LEU A 28 -1.91 21.48 0.38
CA LEU A 28 -3.27 21.79 0.85
C LEU A 28 -3.44 21.68 2.37
N GLY A 29 -2.44 21.11 3.07
CA GLY A 29 -2.51 20.83 4.50
C GLY A 29 -2.96 19.39 4.80
N ARG A 30 -2.44 18.84 5.91
CA ARG A 30 -2.76 17.47 6.35
C ARG A 30 -4.19 17.33 6.89
N GLU A 31 -4.78 18.41 7.33
CA GLU A 31 -6.16 18.48 7.79
C GLU A 31 -7.17 18.28 6.65
N ARG A 32 -6.78 18.67 5.44
CA ARG A 32 -7.63 18.56 4.24
C ARG A 32 -7.41 17.28 3.43
N VAL A 33 -6.24 16.66 3.56
CA VAL A 33 -5.88 15.50 2.73
C VAL A 33 -5.65 14.30 3.63
N LYS A 34 -6.42 13.25 3.39
CA LYS A 34 -6.33 11.98 4.09
C LYS A 34 -5.99 10.86 3.12
N GLU A 35 -5.14 9.95 3.53
CA GLU A 35 -5.02 8.69 2.84
C GLU A 35 -6.15 7.75 3.29
N LEU A 36 -6.58 6.86 2.40
CA LEU A 36 -7.74 5.99 2.60
C LEU A 36 -7.70 5.23 3.94
N SER A 37 -6.57 4.61 4.27
CA SER A 37 -6.45 3.83 5.50
C SER A 37 -6.60 4.70 6.74
N GLN A 38 -5.98 5.87 6.77
CA GLN A 38 -6.12 6.84 7.84
C GLN A 38 -7.59 7.28 7.96
N TRP A 39 -8.23 7.60 6.84
CA TRP A 39 -9.61 8.09 6.81
C TRP A 39 -10.60 7.05 7.33
N LEU A 40 -10.42 5.77 6.96
CA LEU A 40 -11.27 4.66 7.41
C LEU A 40 -11.12 4.42 8.91
N VAL A 41 -9.87 4.39 9.42
CA VAL A 41 -9.61 4.19 10.85
C VAL A 41 -10.17 5.34 11.69
N GLU A 42 -9.97 6.60 11.28
CA GLU A 42 -10.51 7.77 11.97
C GLU A 42 -12.05 7.78 12.05
N ARG A 43 -12.73 7.18 11.09
CA ARG A 43 -14.19 7.06 11.06
C ARG A 43 -14.73 5.86 11.83
N GLY A 44 -13.85 4.98 12.30
CA GLY A 44 -14.27 3.72 12.91
C GLY A 44 -14.95 2.77 11.91
N ASP A 45 -14.66 2.92 10.62
CA ASP A 45 -15.22 2.06 9.58
C ASP A 45 -14.60 0.68 9.69
N GLU A 46 -15.38 -0.30 10.14
CA GLU A 46 -14.87 -1.64 10.44
C GLU A 46 -14.55 -2.46 9.18
N GLY A 47 -14.86 -1.94 8.00
CA GLY A 47 -14.74 -2.69 6.75
C GLY A 47 -15.68 -3.90 6.71
N SER A 48 -15.74 -4.59 5.61
CA SER A 48 -16.47 -5.86 5.50
C SER A 48 -15.61 -6.98 6.09
N ALA A 49 -15.63 -7.15 7.41
CA ALA A 49 -15.02 -8.31 8.04
C ALA A 49 -15.80 -9.56 7.63
N ASN A 50 -15.23 -10.38 6.78
CA ASN A 50 -15.76 -11.72 6.52
C ASN A 50 -15.01 -12.71 7.42
N PRO A 51 -15.62 -13.23 8.49
CA PRO A 51 -14.99 -14.19 9.39
C PRO A 51 -15.07 -15.62 8.84
N ALA A 52 -14.83 -15.83 7.55
CA ALA A 52 -14.82 -17.16 6.97
C ALA A 52 -13.62 -17.99 7.46
N GLU A 53 -13.83 -19.28 7.65
CA GLU A 53 -12.77 -20.27 7.88
C GLU A 53 -11.69 -20.14 6.79
N GLY A 54 -10.40 -20.12 7.21
CA GLY A 54 -9.29 -19.96 6.27
C GLY A 54 -8.96 -18.50 5.95
N ARG A 55 -8.80 -17.66 6.97
CA ARG A 55 -8.35 -16.26 6.78
C ARG A 55 -7.05 -16.21 5.98
N PRO A 56 -6.98 -15.45 4.88
CA PRO A 56 -5.77 -15.36 4.08
C PRO A 56 -4.61 -14.75 4.88
N ARG A 57 -3.40 -15.24 4.63
CA ARG A 57 -2.15 -14.68 5.16
C ARG A 57 -1.75 -13.47 4.34
N ILE A 58 -1.76 -12.31 4.95
CA ILE A 58 -1.61 -11.03 4.24
C ILE A 58 -0.40 -10.27 4.76
N GLY A 59 0.57 -10.04 3.90
CA GLY A 59 1.67 -9.10 4.14
C GLY A 59 1.34 -7.69 3.65
N LEU A 60 2.14 -6.72 4.06
CA LEU A 60 2.04 -5.33 3.60
C LEU A 60 3.38 -4.82 3.09
N GLN A 61 3.38 -4.21 1.91
CA GLN A 61 4.47 -3.33 1.47
C GLN A 61 4.09 -1.88 1.78
N ASP A 62 4.76 -1.28 2.74
CA ASP A 62 4.56 0.13 3.08
C ASP A 62 4.83 1.04 1.88
N SER A 63 4.06 2.10 1.77
CA SER A 63 4.43 3.22 0.92
C SER A 63 5.44 4.09 1.66
N CYS A 64 6.64 4.27 1.09
CA CYS A 64 7.65 5.15 1.66
C CYS A 64 7.14 6.60 1.83
N HIS A 65 6.24 7.06 0.95
CA HIS A 65 5.62 8.39 1.06
C HIS A 65 4.63 8.47 2.23
N LEU A 66 3.84 7.42 2.48
CA LEU A 66 2.96 7.40 3.65
C LEU A 66 3.74 7.32 4.95
N ARG A 67 4.62 6.32 5.04
CA ARG A 67 5.37 6.07 6.27
C ARG A 67 6.29 7.23 6.63
N ASN A 68 7.15 7.65 5.71
CA ASN A 68 8.17 8.66 5.98
C ASN A 68 7.67 10.10 5.78
N GLY A 69 6.73 10.32 4.87
CA GLY A 69 6.17 11.65 4.57
C GLY A 69 5.02 12.03 5.50
N LEU A 70 4.12 11.12 5.80
CA LEU A 70 2.90 11.39 6.57
C LEU A 70 2.86 10.73 7.94
N GLY A 71 3.74 9.77 8.24
CA GLY A 71 3.73 9.01 9.49
C GLY A 71 2.63 7.95 9.56
N ILE A 72 1.98 7.64 8.43
CA ILE A 72 0.90 6.66 8.30
C ILE A 72 1.50 5.30 8.00
N TRP A 73 1.40 4.35 8.92
CA TRP A 73 1.91 3.00 8.78
C TRP A 73 1.17 1.97 9.64
N ARG A 74 0.48 2.42 10.69
CA ARG A 74 -0.30 1.55 11.58
C ARG A 74 -1.66 1.25 10.99
N GLU A 75 -2.28 2.24 10.40
CA GLU A 75 -3.64 2.21 9.89
C GLU A 75 -3.83 1.12 8.81
N PRO A 76 -2.94 0.96 7.81
CA PRO A 76 -3.05 -0.16 6.87
C PRO A 76 -2.98 -1.53 7.55
N ARG A 77 -2.11 -1.69 8.56
CA ARG A 77 -1.97 -2.95 9.33
C ARG A 77 -3.22 -3.28 10.11
N GLU A 78 -3.79 -2.27 10.77
CA GLU A 78 -5.03 -2.42 11.53
C GLU A 78 -6.17 -2.89 10.63
N LEU A 79 -6.33 -2.29 9.44
CA LEU A 79 -7.37 -2.67 8.49
C LEU A 79 -7.13 -4.07 7.91
N ILE A 80 -5.90 -4.45 7.60
CA ILE A 80 -5.56 -5.79 7.12
C ILE A 80 -5.88 -6.85 8.19
N ALA A 81 -5.55 -6.58 9.45
CA ALA A 81 -5.82 -7.51 10.56
C ALA A 81 -7.32 -7.79 10.76
N ARG A 82 -8.20 -6.95 10.25
CA ARG A 82 -9.66 -7.17 10.27
C ARG A 82 -10.12 -8.18 9.22
N VAL A 83 -9.46 -8.21 8.06
CA VAL A 83 -9.87 -9.03 6.90
C VAL A 83 -9.01 -10.27 6.67
N GLY A 84 -7.87 -10.42 7.36
CA GLY A 84 -6.97 -11.57 7.21
C GLY A 84 -6.03 -11.76 8.41
N GLU A 85 -5.14 -12.75 8.33
CA GLU A 85 -4.00 -12.91 9.22
C GLU A 85 -2.89 -11.97 8.76
N TYR A 86 -2.64 -10.89 9.50
CA TYR A 86 -1.56 -9.99 9.15
C TYR A 86 -0.19 -10.61 9.47
N VAL A 87 0.72 -10.61 8.49
CA VAL A 87 2.11 -11.08 8.62
C VAL A 87 3.05 -9.91 8.37
N GLU A 88 3.80 -9.49 9.40
CA GLU A 88 4.81 -8.43 9.25
C GLU A 88 6.04 -8.97 8.51
N LEU A 89 6.41 -8.35 7.40
CA LEU A 89 7.64 -8.67 6.69
C LEU A 89 8.81 -7.81 7.20
N PRO A 90 10.01 -8.37 7.39
CA PRO A 90 11.19 -7.61 7.83
C PRO A 90 11.49 -6.40 6.94
N SER A 91 11.23 -6.50 5.63
CA SER A 91 11.45 -5.43 4.65
C SER A 91 10.22 -4.56 4.39
N ALA A 92 9.09 -4.73 5.09
CA ALA A 92 7.85 -3.99 4.83
C ALA A 92 8.05 -2.46 4.73
N ALA A 93 8.94 -1.90 5.58
CA ALA A 93 9.28 -0.49 5.61
C ALA A 93 10.30 -0.04 4.55
N ALA A 94 10.96 -0.98 3.87
CA ALA A 94 11.98 -0.66 2.87
C ALA A 94 11.34 -0.26 1.53
N CYS A 95 12.11 0.39 0.65
CA CYS A 95 11.62 0.79 -0.66
C CYS A 95 11.41 -0.44 -1.56
N CYS A 96 10.28 -0.51 -2.25
CA CYS A 96 9.98 -1.56 -3.24
C CYS A 96 10.80 -1.44 -4.55
N GLY A 97 11.62 -0.41 -4.70
CA GLY A 97 12.44 -0.17 -5.89
C GLY A 97 11.72 0.55 -7.04
N ALA A 98 10.43 0.81 -6.98
CA ALA A 98 9.69 1.49 -8.06
C ALA A 98 10.19 2.92 -8.30
N ALA A 99 10.26 3.74 -7.25
CA ALA A 99 10.82 5.11 -7.21
C ALA A 99 10.56 5.96 -8.47
N GLY A 100 9.29 6.05 -8.89
CA GLY A 100 8.87 6.81 -10.07
C GLY A 100 9.53 6.29 -11.36
N SER A 101 10.29 7.14 -12.04
CA SER A 101 11.01 6.78 -13.28
C SER A 101 12.23 5.87 -13.07
N TYR A 102 12.69 5.70 -11.82
CA TYR A 102 13.91 4.90 -11.52
C TYR A 102 13.82 3.48 -12.05
N SER A 103 12.67 2.81 -11.86
CA SER A 103 12.45 1.45 -12.36
C SER A 103 12.50 1.34 -13.90
N ILE A 104 12.33 2.45 -14.62
CA ILE A 104 12.44 2.51 -16.09
C ILE A 104 13.89 2.75 -16.51
N VAL A 105 14.55 3.73 -15.85
CA VAL A 105 15.90 4.16 -16.20
C VAL A 105 16.97 3.18 -15.68
N ARG A 106 16.72 2.56 -14.53
CA ARG A 106 17.64 1.63 -13.84
C ARG A 106 16.96 0.31 -13.50
N PRO A 107 16.44 -0.44 -14.51
CA PRO A 107 15.60 -1.60 -14.26
C PRO A 107 16.32 -2.74 -13.51
N LYS A 108 17.61 -2.91 -13.73
CA LYS A 108 18.41 -3.94 -13.04
C LYS A 108 18.58 -3.63 -11.55
N ASP A 109 18.85 -2.37 -11.21
CA ASP A 109 19.03 -1.95 -9.82
C ASP A 109 17.69 -1.96 -9.09
N SER A 110 16.64 -1.52 -9.74
CA SER A 110 15.26 -1.60 -9.24
C SER A 110 14.85 -3.05 -8.94
N ALA A 111 15.19 -3.99 -9.83
CA ALA A 111 14.93 -5.41 -9.64
C ALA A 111 15.68 -5.99 -8.43
N ARG A 112 16.95 -5.61 -8.21
CA ARG A 112 17.73 -6.05 -7.04
C ARG A 112 17.11 -5.58 -5.72
N VAL A 113 16.61 -4.34 -5.69
CA VAL A 113 15.91 -3.82 -4.50
C VAL A 113 14.65 -4.65 -4.22
N LEU A 114 13.90 -5.02 -5.27
CA LEU A 114 12.69 -5.82 -5.14
C LEU A 114 12.98 -7.28 -4.72
N ASP A 115 14.09 -7.86 -5.15
CA ASP A 115 14.39 -9.28 -4.95
C ASP A 115 14.34 -9.70 -3.49
N ARG A 116 14.84 -8.85 -2.57
CA ARG A 116 14.75 -9.10 -1.13
C ARG A 116 13.30 -9.22 -0.64
N HIS A 117 12.42 -8.35 -1.12
CA HIS A 117 10.99 -8.42 -0.75
C HIS A 117 10.35 -9.72 -1.26
N LEU A 118 10.75 -10.15 -2.47
CA LEU A 118 10.21 -11.38 -3.06
C LEU A 118 10.70 -12.64 -2.32
N ASP A 119 11.92 -12.63 -1.79
CA ASP A 119 12.42 -13.71 -0.94
C ASP A 119 11.58 -13.80 0.33
N GLU A 120 11.39 -12.69 1.03
CA GLU A 120 10.58 -12.63 2.26
C GLU A 120 9.10 -13.01 2.02
N ILE A 121 8.51 -12.61 0.89
CA ILE A 121 7.13 -12.98 0.51
C ILE A 121 7.02 -14.50 0.30
N ALA A 122 8.01 -15.12 -0.37
CA ALA A 122 8.04 -16.55 -0.61
C ALA A 122 8.23 -17.32 0.71
N ASP A 123 9.17 -16.89 1.56
CA ASP A 123 9.48 -17.54 2.84
C ASP A 123 8.31 -17.44 3.83
N ALA A 124 7.54 -16.36 3.77
CA ALA A 124 6.37 -16.15 4.64
C ALA A 124 5.10 -16.89 4.16
N ASP A 125 5.13 -17.54 3.00
CA ASP A 125 4.00 -18.26 2.40
C ASP A 125 2.71 -17.42 2.43
N LEU A 126 2.79 -16.21 1.84
CA LEU A 126 1.68 -15.27 1.82
C LEU A 126 0.69 -15.59 0.70
N ASP A 127 -0.60 -15.58 1.03
CA ASP A 127 -1.68 -15.59 0.02
C ASP A 127 -1.76 -14.24 -0.71
N ILE A 128 -1.57 -13.15 0.03
CA ILE A 128 -1.72 -11.78 -0.48
C ILE A 128 -0.58 -10.89 0.03
N ILE A 129 -0.04 -10.05 -0.84
CA ILE A 129 0.75 -8.88 -0.47
C ILE A 129 -0.05 -7.61 -0.78
N ALA A 130 -0.45 -6.90 0.26
CA ALA A 130 -1.17 -5.63 0.14
C ALA A 130 -0.22 -4.47 -0.14
N VAL A 131 -0.69 -3.49 -0.89
CA VAL A 131 0.04 -2.26 -1.21
C VAL A 131 -0.87 -1.05 -1.11
N VAL A 132 -0.30 0.12 -0.84
CA VAL A 132 -1.03 1.40 -0.73
C VAL A 132 -0.50 2.45 -1.72
N ASN A 133 0.19 2.02 -2.77
CA ASN A 133 0.73 2.94 -3.77
C ASN A 133 0.84 2.26 -5.14
N PRO A 134 0.33 2.88 -6.23
CA PRO A 134 0.30 2.27 -7.57
C PRO A 134 1.68 1.89 -8.12
N GLY A 135 2.73 2.65 -7.79
CA GLY A 135 4.09 2.32 -8.20
C GLY A 135 4.58 1.01 -7.57
N CYS A 136 4.33 0.82 -6.27
CA CYS A 136 4.67 -0.41 -5.55
C CYS A 136 3.82 -1.59 -6.06
N TYR A 137 2.52 -1.35 -6.33
CA TYR A 137 1.61 -2.33 -6.90
C TYR A 137 2.17 -2.94 -8.20
N ARG A 138 2.47 -2.08 -9.17
CA ARG A 138 3.05 -2.52 -10.45
C ARG A 138 4.37 -3.26 -10.26
N GLN A 139 5.24 -2.75 -9.39
CA GLN A 139 6.57 -3.32 -9.14
C GLN A 139 6.46 -4.73 -8.56
N LEU A 140 5.63 -4.92 -7.54
CA LEU A 140 5.39 -6.22 -6.91
C LEU A 140 4.68 -7.20 -7.84
N GLN A 141 3.67 -6.76 -8.60
CA GLN A 141 3.02 -7.62 -9.60
C GLN A 141 4.01 -8.20 -10.60
N GLN A 142 4.91 -7.37 -11.12
CA GLN A 142 5.95 -7.82 -12.04
C GLN A 142 6.92 -8.80 -11.37
N GLY A 143 7.29 -8.54 -10.11
CA GLY A 143 8.19 -9.40 -9.35
C GLY A 143 7.59 -10.77 -9.03
N VAL A 144 6.38 -10.79 -8.48
CA VAL A 144 5.62 -12.02 -8.17
C VAL A 144 5.44 -12.87 -9.43
N LYS A 145 5.04 -12.25 -10.55
CA LYS A 145 4.91 -12.95 -11.85
C LYS A 145 6.25 -13.50 -12.34
N ARG A 146 7.33 -12.72 -12.26
CA ARG A 146 8.67 -13.13 -12.67
C ARG A 146 9.16 -14.35 -11.89
N ARG A 147 8.91 -14.38 -10.58
CA ARG A 147 9.30 -15.48 -9.69
C ARG A 147 8.28 -16.62 -9.62
N LYS A 148 7.15 -16.50 -10.30
CA LYS A 148 6.04 -17.48 -10.27
C LYS A 148 5.57 -17.82 -8.86
N LEU A 149 5.49 -16.81 -7.98
CA LEU A 149 4.93 -16.99 -6.66
C LEU A 149 3.40 -17.09 -6.74
N ASN A 150 2.79 -17.88 -5.87
CA ASN A 150 1.33 -18.02 -5.77
C ASN A 150 0.65 -16.86 -5.04
N THR A 151 1.43 -15.91 -4.56
CA THR A 151 0.95 -14.73 -3.83
C THR A 151 0.24 -13.76 -4.77
N ARG A 152 -0.96 -13.32 -4.40
CA ARG A 152 -1.68 -12.25 -5.11
C ARG A 152 -1.17 -10.89 -4.64
N VAL A 153 -1.07 -9.93 -5.55
CA VAL A 153 -0.80 -8.52 -5.19
C VAL A 153 -2.10 -7.76 -5.29
N LEU A 154 -2.55 -7.16 -4.19
CA LEU A 154 -3.77 -6.35 -4.15
C LEU A 154 -3.48 -4.95 -3.63
N HIS A 155 -4.18 -3.96 -4.17
CA HIS A 155 -4.24 -2.66 -3.53
C HIS A 155 -5.10 -2.75 -2.26
N LEU A 156 -4.73 -2.01 -1.19
CA LEU A 156 -5.47 -2.06 0.06
C LEU A 156 -6.98 -1.77 -0.13
N ALA A 157 -7.33 -0.86 -1.02
CA ALA A 157 -8.73 -0.57 -1.34
C ALA A 157 -9.46 -1.77 -1.97
N GLU A 158 -8.79 -2.55 -2.83
CA GLU A 158 -9.36 -3.76 -3.44
C GLU A 158 -9.55 -4.85 -2.38
N LEU A 159 -8.55 -5.02 -1.51
CA LEU A 159 -8.61 -5.98 -0.41
C LEU A 159 -9.80 -5.69 0.52
N LEU A 160 -9.97 -4.44 0.93
CA LEU A 160 -11.05 -4.02 1.83
C LEU A 160 -12.45 -4.05 1.18
N ALA A 161 -12.51 -3.96 -0.14
CA ALA A 161 -13.76 -4.11 -0.89
C ALA A 161 -14.19 -5.58 -1.12
N GLY A 162 -13.52 -6.54 -0.50
CA GLY A 162 -13.81 -7.97 -0.66
C GLY A 162 -13.11 -8.62 -1.85
N GLY A 163 -12.02 -8.06 -2.34
CA GLY A 163 -11.18 -8.61 -3.40
C GLY A 163 -10.28 -9.79 -2.98
N ALA A 164 -10.47 -10.32 -1.77
CA ALA A 164 -9.69 -11.44 -1.25
C ALA A 164 -10.26 -12.80 -1.68
#